data_894ef27d771792399162798e4a4ece72
#
_entry.id   894ef27d771792399162798e4a4ece72
#
_cell.length_a   1.000
_cell.length_b   1.000
_cell.length_c   1.000
_cell.angle_alpha   90.00
_cell.angle_beta   90.00
_cell.angle_gamma   90.00
#
_symmetry.space_group_name_H-M   'P 1'
#
loop_
_entity.id
_entity.type
_entity.pdbx_description
1 polymer ?
#
loop_
_entity_poly.entity_id
_entity_poly.type
_entity_poly.pdbx_seq_one_letter_code
_entity_poly.pdbx_strand_id
1 'polypeptide(L)'
;MSKKQSLTMRSLHYYWLATRNHLGLFVALVASTIGFCGFLTYGNPYVMSLIVDRISADPVAPEAVFDVFGSYIAALIGINLAGQTCSKLQDYTLWKLQIAVNYDLATMAFDCLCNQSLSFHSNRFGGTLVSQTSKFMAGYTQLLNTMNFPFLPILCSITFTCLILFPVVPAYAAVLMAMLAVYAVISYLMYKRILHLNEKAASAQNQLSGELSDAVTNILAVK
;
A
#
# COMPACT_ATOMS: atom_id res chain seq x y z
N MET A 1 7.41 25.50 -9.90
CA MET A 1 6.74 24.18 -9.95
C MET A 1 7.46 23.12 -10.81
N SER A 2 8.21 23.48 -11.84
CA SER A 2 8.83 22.54 -12.80
C SER A 2 9.95 21.64 -12.23
N LYS A 3 10.81 22.11 -11.33
CA LYS A 3 11.98 21.34 -10.84
C LYS A 3 11.62 20.18 -9.85
N LYS A 4 10.61 20.37 -9.00
CA LYS A 4 10.15 19.34 -8.04
C LYS A 4 9.42 18.18 -8.76
N GLN A 5 8.61 18.47 -9.77
CA GLN A 5 7.92 17.44 -10.56
C GLN A 5 8.90 16.54 -11.32
N SER A 6 10.02 17.10 -11.81
CA SER A 6 11.04 16.30 -12.51
C SER A 6 11.77 15.30 -11.59
N LEU A 7 12.00 15.63 -10.31
CA LEU A 7 12.67 14.75 -9.34
C LEU A 7 11.79 13.57 -8.93
N THR A 8 10.53 13.82 -8.64
CA THR A 8 9.56 12.75 -8.28
C THR A 8 9.37 11.76 -9.43
N MET A 9 9.22 12.27 -10.65
CA MET A 9 9.09 11.41 -11.84
C MET A 9 10.34 10.57 -12.10
N ARG A 10 11.54 11.14 -11.86
CA ARG A 10 12.79 10.37 -11.96
C ARG A 10 12.88 9.28 -10.91
N SER A 11 12.53 9.57 -9.65
CA SER A 11 12.51 8.54 -8.59
C SER A 11 11.55 7.42 -8.92
N LEU A 12 10.32 7.72 -9.39
CA LEU A 12 9.35 6.71 -9.83
C LEU A 12 9.86 5.87 -11.01
N HIS A 13 10.60 6.48 -11.93
CA HIS A 13 11.21 5.75 -13.04
C HIS A 13 12.23 4.72 -12.56
N TYR A 14 13.11 5.09 -11.62
CA TYR A 14 14.09 4.16 -11.04
C TYR A 14 13.41 3.05 -10.22
N TYR A 15 12.36 3.38 -9.45
CA TYR A 15 11.58 2.39 -8.72
C TYR A 15 10.93 1.38 -9.68
N TRP A 16 10.35 1.85 -10.77
CA TRP A 16 9.78 0.99 -11.78
C TRP A 16 10.84 0.11 -12.47
N LEU A 17 12.00 0.68 -12.81
CA LEU A 17 13.11 -0.04 -13.43
C LEU A 17 13.59 -1.20 -12.56
N ALA A 18 13.77 -0.96 -11.25
CA ALA A 18 14.13 -2.00 -10.29
C ALA A 18 13.00 -3.04 -10.08
N THR A 19 11.74 -2.58 -9.96
CA THR A 19 10.59 -3.49 -9.81
C THR A 19 10.39 -4.39 -11.02
N ARG A 20 10.65 -3.88 -12.22
CA ARG A 20 10.54 -4.63 -13.49
C ARG A 20 11.42 -5.88 -13.52
N ASN A 21 12.55 -5.88 -12.83
CA ASN A 21 13.42 -7.07 -12.74
C ASN A 21 12.75 -8.20 -11.93
N HIS A 22 11.75 -7.88 -11.13
CA HIS A 22 11.04 -8.79 -10.22
C HIS A 22 9.53 -8.86 -10.50
N LEU A 23 9.13 -8.76 -11.79
CA LEU A 23 7.71 -8.74 -12.18
C LEU A 23 6.90 -9.93 -11.67
N GLY A 24 7.50 -11.12 -11.59
CA GLY A 24 6.84 -12.30 -11.05
C GLY A 24 6.37 -12.12 -9.60
N LEU A 25 7.22 -11.53 -8.75
CA LEU A 25 6.86 -11.21 -7.36
C LEU A 25 5.81 -10.11 -7.29
N PHE A 26 5.90 -9.09 -8.13
CA PHE A 26 4.92 -8.01 -8.19
C PHE A 26 3.54 -8.51 -8.63
N VAL A 27 3.47 -9.35 -9.66
CA VAL A 27 2.22 -9.95 -10.13
C VAL A 27 1.64 -10.88 -9.07
N ALA A 28 2.47 -11.71 -8.42
CA ALA A 28 2.03 -12.58 -7.33
C ALA A 28 1.49 -11.78 -6.13
N LEU A 29 2.10 -10.63 -5.81
CA LEU A 29 1.62 -9.71 -4.77
C LEU A 29 0.23 -9.16 -5.11
N VAL A 30 0.04 -8.66 -6.32
CA VAL A 30 -1.25 -8.12 -6.76
C VAL A 30 -2.32 -9.22 -6.79
N ALA A 31 -2.00 -10.39 -7.33
CA ALA A 31 -2.93 -11.52 -7.41
C ALA A 31 -3.34 -12.03 -6.02
N SER A 32 -2.39 -12.14 -5.08
CA SER A 32 -2.69 -12.54 -3.71
C SER A 32 -3.54 -11.49 -2.96
N THR A 33 -3.33 -10.20 -3.21
CA THR A 33 -4.17 -9.12 -2.65
C THR A 33 -5.61 -9.19 -3.18
N ILE A 34 -5.78 -9.42 -4.48
CA ILE A 34 -7.11 -9.60 -5.09
C ILE A 34 -7.79 -10.85 -4.51
N GLY A 35 -7.06 -11.97 -4.37
CA GLY A 35 -7.58 -13.19 -3.75
C GLY A 35 -7.99 -12.97 -2.29
N PHE A 36 -7.15 -12.32 -1.50
CA PHE A 36 -7.46 -11.94 -0.12
C PHE A 36 -8.77 -11.13 -0.04
N CYS A 37 -8.88 -10.06 -0.83
CA CYS A 37 -10.09 -9.24 -0.88
C CYS A 37 -11.31 -10.05 -1.33
N GLY A 38 -11.18 -10.85 -2.39
CA GLY A 38 -12.28 -11.65 -2.93
C GLY A 38 -12.81 -12.67 -1.92
N PHE A 39 -11.94 -13.43 -1.28
CA PHE A 39 -12.34 -14.47 -0.33
C PHE A 39 -12.80 -13.91 1.02
N LEU A 40 -12.00 -13.09 1.68
CA LEU A 40 -12.31 -12.67 3.06
C LEU A 40 -13.28 -11.49 3.11
N THR A 41 -13.13 -10.49 2.24
CA THR A 41 -13.97 -9.29 2.32
C THR A 41 -15.34 -9.50 1.66
N TYR A 42 -15.41 -10.31 0.60
CA TYR A 42 -16.65 -10.51 -0.15
C TYR A 42 -17.21 -11.94 -0.06
N GLY A 43 -16.35 -12.96 -0.06
CA GLY A 43 -16.80 -14.36 0.02
C GLY A 43 -17.51 -14.68 1.32
N ASN A 44 -17.00 -14.24 2.47
CA ASN A 44 -17.63 -14.48 3.76
C ASN A 44 -19.03 -13.84 3.88
N PRO A 45 -19.24 -12.53 3.62
CA PRO A 45 -20.57 -11.92 3.64
C PRO A 45 -21.53 -12.55 2.64
N TYR A 46 -21.05 -12.97 1.47
CA TYR A 46 -21.88 -13.62 0.47
C TYR A 46 -22.44 -14.96 0.96
N VAL A 47 -21.59 -15.84 1.51
CA VAL A 47 -22.08 -17.11 2.06
C VAL A 47 -22.98 -16.89 3.27
N MET A 48 -22.68 -15.87 4.10
CA MET A 48 -23.56 -15.49 5.21
C MET A 48 -24.93 -15.02 4.74
N SER A 49 -25.02 -14.27 3.64
CA SER A 49 -26.32 -13.87 3.07
C SER A 49 -27.13 -15.09 2.62
N LEU A 50 -26.48 -16.10 2.00
CA LEU A 50 -27.14 -17.35 1.59
C LEU A 50 -27.69 -18.14 2.79
N ILE A 51 -26.96 -18.16 3.92
CA ILE A 51 -27.42 -18.78 5.16
C ILE A 51 -28.65 -18.05 5.70
N VAL A 52 -28.60 -16.71 5.75
CA VAL A 52 -29.73 -15.89 6.23
C VAL A 52 -30.96 -16.08 5.34
N ASP A 53 -30.79 -16.06 4.02
CA ASP A 53 -31.87 -16.31 3.06
C ASP A 53 -32.51 -17.69 3.28
N ARG A 54 -31.68 -18.71 3.51
CA ARG A 54 -32.15 -20.08 3.76
C ARG A 54 -32.92 -20.20 5.07
N ILE A 55 -32.48 -19.56 6.14
CA ILE A 55 -33.17 -19.55 7.45
C ILE A 55 -34.51 -18.81 7.33
N SER A 56 -34.55 -17.75 6.53
CA SER A 56 -35.76 -16.91 6.36
C SER A 56 -36.83 -17.58 5.49
N ALA A 57 -36.42 -18.48 4.61
CA ALA A 57 -37.36 -19.17 3.68
C ALA A 57 -38.22 -20.22 4.37
N ASP A 58 -37.61 -21.10 5.18
CA ASP A 58 -38.31 -22.18 5.88
C ASP A 58 -37.66 -22.46 7.23
N PRO A 59 -38.44 -22.68 8.31
CA PRO A 59 -37.92 -23.11 9.58
C PRO A 59 -37.30 -24.54 9.46
N VAL A 60 -36.05 -24.65 9.89
CA VAL A 60 -35.28 -25.91 9.82
C VAL A 60 -35.41 -26.65 11.15
N ALA A 61 -35.83 -27.91 11.12
CA ALA A 61 -35.88 -28.74 12.32
C ALA A 61 -34.47 -28.95 12.90
N PRO A 62 -34.29 -28.99 14.23
CA PRO A 62 -32.98 -29.13 14.87
C PRO A 62 -32.16 -30.32 14.36
N GLU A 63 -32.85 -31.42 14.01
CA GLU A 63 -32.24 -32.67 13.53
C GLU A 63 -31.65 -32.54 12.11
N ALA A 64 -32.20 -31.61 11.28
CA ALA A 64 -31.80 -31.40 9.90
C ALA A 64 -30.76 -30.26 9.71
N VAL A 65 -30.35 -29.63 10.78
CA VAL A 65 -29.44 -28.44 10.71
C VAL A 65 -28.12 -28.77 10.01
N PHE A 66 -27.52 -29.91 10.31
CA PHE A 66 -26.26 -30.33 9.69
C PHE A 66 -26.41 -30.69 8.21
N ASP A 67 -27.52 -31.28 7.83
CA ASP A 67 -27.80 -31.66 6.43
C ASP A 67 -28.04 -30.41 5.57
N VAL A 68 -28.69 -29.39 6.13
CA VAL A 68 -29.03 -28.16 5.40
C VAL A 68 -27.86 -27.18 5.40
N PHE A 69 -27.19 -26.99 6.53
CA PHE A 69 -26.14 -25.96 6.67
C PHE A 69 -24.72 -26.49 6.57
N GLY A 70 -24.50 -27.81 6.55
CA GLY A 70 -23.16 -28.40 6.48
C GLY A 70 -22.35 -27.94 5.27
N SER A 71 -23.00 -27.81 4.10
CA SER A 71 -22.35 -27.30 2.88
C SER A 71 -21.92 -25.81 2.98
N TYR A 72 -22.74 -24.99 3.62
CA TYR A 72 -22.41 -23.57 3.84
C TYR A 72 -21.27 -23.41 4.85
N ILE A 73 -21.26 -24.22 5.91
CA ILE A 73 -20.17 -24.24 6.90
C ILE A 73 -18.86 -24.69 6.23
N ALA A 74 -18.89 -25.74 5.42
CA ALA A 74 -17.74 -26.20 4.65
C ALA A 74 -17.24 -25.13 3.68
N ALA A 75 -18.15 -24.41 3.01
CA ALA A 75 -17.82 -23.29 2.14
C ALA A 75 -17.15 -22.15 2.92
N LEU A 76 -17.66 -21.76 4.10
CA LEU A 76 -17.04 -20.75 4.96
C LEU A 76 -15.64 -21.16 5.38
N ILE A 77 -15.43 -22.40 5.81
CA ILE A 77 -14.11 -22.92 6.17
C ILE A 77 -13.17 -22.83 4.97
N GLY A 78 -13.62 -23.29 3.79
CA GLY A 78 -12.82 -23.27 2.56
C GLY A 78 -12.43 -21.84 2.15
N ILE A 79 -13.38 -20.91 2.16
CA ILE A 79 -13.16 -19.49 1.84
C ILE A 79 -12.17 -18.86 2.83
N ASN A 80 -12.31 -19.13 4.13
CA ASN A 80 -11.40 -18.62 5.14
C ASN A 80 -9.99 -19.19 4.97
N LEU A 81 -9.84 -20.48 4.74
CA LEU A 81 -8.53 -21.10 4.48
C LEU A 81 -7.87 -20.53 3.22
N ALA A 82 -8.62 -20.42 2.12
CA ALA A 82 -8.13 -19.84 0.88
C ALA A 82 -7.72 -18.35 1.08
N GLY A 83 -8.56 -17.58 1.74
CA GLY A 83 -8.29 -16.17 2.02
C GLY A 83 -7.09 -15.95 2.94
N GLN A 84 -6.94 -16.76 4.00
CA GLN A 84 -5.77 -16.71 4.88
C GLN A 84 -4.48 -17.14 4.14
N THR A 85 -4.59 -18.12 3.25
CA THR A 85 -3.45 -18.51 2.41
C THR A 85 -3.04 -17.37 1.48
N CYS A 86 -4.01 -16.70 0.84
CA CYS A 86 -3.75 -15.50 0.03
C CYS A 86 -3.11 -14.37 0.85
N SER A 87 -3.58 -14.14 2.08
CA SER A 87 -3.00 -13.14 2.99
C SER A 87 -1.55 -13.45 3.33
N LYS A 88 -1.22 -14.70 3.65
CA LYS A 88 0.17 -15.10 3.95
C LYS A 88 1.06 -15.04 2.70
N LEU A 89 0.53 -15.37 1.54
CA LEU A 89 1.24 -15.24 0.28
C LEU A 89 1.49 -13.76 -0.06
N GLN A 90 0.53 -12.88 0.21
CA GLN A 90 0.67 -11.44 0.08
C GLN A 90 1.81 -10.90 0.95
N ASP A 91 1.83 -11.24 2.25
CA ASP A 91 2.89 -10.83 3.17
C ASP A 91 4.26 -11.32 2.67
N TYR A 92 4.38 -12.60 2.32
CA TYR A 92 5.61 -13.20 1.84
C TYR A 92 6.14 -12.55 0.55
N THR A 93 5.26 -12.35 -0.44
CA THR A 93 5.63 -11.74 -1.72
C THR A 93 5.99 -10.27 -1.56
N LEU A 94 5.30 -9.54 -0.67
CA LEU A 94 5.60 -8.15 -0.33
C LEU A 94 7.01 -8.02 0.24
N TRP A 95 7.31 -8.80 1.29
CA TRP A 95 8.64 -8.77 1.93
C TRP A 95 9.76 -9.15 0.97
N LYS A 96 9.53 -10.21 0.20
CA LYS A 96 10.51 -10.68 -0.78
C LYS A 96 10.76 -9.65 -1.89
N LEU A 97 9.72 -9.00 -2.38
CA LEU A 97 9.81 -7.93 -3.37
C LEU A 97 10.55 -6.70 -2.81
N GLN A 98 10.24 -6.29 -1.56
CA GLN A 98 10.93 -5.18 -0.90
C GLN A 98 12.43 -5.44 -0.76
N ILE A 99 12.81 -6.63 -0.32
CA ILE A 99 14.23 -7.00 -0.16
C ILE A 99 14.94 -6.98 -1.52
N ALA A 100 14.37 -7.63 -2.52
CA ALA A 100 14.98 -7.74 -3.84
C ALA A 100 15.15 -6.38 -4.53
N VAL A 101 14.11 -5.55 -4.52
CA VAL A 101 14.16 -4.22 -5.13
C VAL A 101 15.04 -3.26 -4.34
N ASN A 102 15.02 -3.30 -3.01
CA ASN A 102 15.93 -2.47 -2.21
C ASN A 102 17.41 -2.85 -2.45
N TYR A 103 17.71 -4.13 -2.67
CA TYR A 103 19.05 -4.56 -3.08
C TYR A 103 19.44 -3.96 -4.44
N ASP A 104 18.55 -4.04 -5.44
CA ASP A 104 18.81 -3.45 -6.77
C ASP A 104 19.00 -1.93 -6.67
N LEU A 105 18.15 -1.24 -5.90
CA LEU A 105 18.26 0.22 -5.70
C LEU A 105 19.55 0.60 -4.96
N ALA A 106 19.97 -0.19 -3.97
CA ALA A 106 21.23 0.03 -3.26
C ALA A 106 22.43 -0.13 -4.21
N THR A 107 22.44 -1.18 -5.03
CA THR A 107 23.48 -1.44 -6.04
C THR A 107 23.54 -0.31 -7.06
N MET A 108 22.39 0.10 -7.61
CA MET A 108 22.30 1.21 -8.56
C MET A 108 22.80 2.53 -7.96
N ALA A 109 22.46 2.80 -6.69
CA ALA A 109 22.92 4.00 -6.00
C ALA A 109 24.43 3.95 -5.73
N PHE A 110 24.95 2.80 -5.31
CA PHE A 110 26.39 2.59 -5.08
C PHE A 110 27.19 2.78 -6.38
N ASP A 111 26.77 2.15 -7.47
CA ASP A 111 27.41 2.29 -8.78
C ASP A 111 27.40 3.75 -9.26
N CYS A 112 26.27 4.44 -9.06
CA CYS A 112 26.18 5.86 -9.38
C CYS A 112 27.15 6.70 -8.57
N LEU A 113 27.34 6.42 -7.28
CA LEU A 113 28.28 7.11 -6.41
C LEU A 113 29.74 6.80 -6.79
N CYS A 114 30.08 5.54 -7.04
CA CYS A 114 31.43 5.15 -7.42
C CYS A 114 31.88 5.78 -8.76
N ASN A 115 30.96 6.04 -9.67
CA ASN A 115 31.24 6.70 -10.95
C ASN A 115 31.32 8.22 -10.89
N GLN A 116 31.19 8.84 -9.70
CA GLN A 116 31.36 10.29 -9.53
C GLN A 116 32.83 10.68 -9.42
N SER A 117 33.16 11.94 -9.77
CA SER A 117 34.51 12.48 -9.68
C SER A 117 35.01 12.59 -8.23
N LEU A 118 36.34 12.58 -8.04
CA LEU A 118 36.94 12.80 -6.73
C LEU A 118 36.50 14.15 -6.11
N SER A 119 36.37 15.18 -6.92
CA SER A 119 35.88 16.51 -6.49
C SER A 119 34.45 16.49 -5.98
N PHE A 120 33.59 15.59 -6.50
CA PHE A 120 32.25 15.39 -5.97
C PHE A 120 32.29 14.86 -4.55
N HIS A 121 33.17 13.88 -4.29
CA HIS A 121 33.31 13.24 -2.97
C HIS A 121 33.98 14.17 -1.95
N SER A 122 34.99 14.94 -2.35
CA SER A 122 35.69 15.87 -1.45
C SER A 122 34.80 17.03 -1.02
N ASN A 123 33.84 17.46 -1.84
CA ASN A 123 32.94 18.57 -1.56
C ASN A 123 31.62 18.14 -0.85
N ARG A 124 31.46 16.87 -0.50
CA ARG A 124 30.25 16.35 0.16
C ARG A 124 30.60 15.42 1.30
N PHE A 125 29.93 15.60 2.42
CA PHE A 125 30.06 14.68 3.55
C PHE A 125 29.53 13.29 3.16
N GLY A 126 30.33 12.25 3.29
CA GLY A 126 29.95 10.86 2.99
C GLY A 126 28.66 10.42 3.72
N GLY A 127 28.49 10.83 4.98
CA GLY A 127 27.29 10.56 5.76
C GLY A 127 26.00 11.13 5.14
N THR A 128 26.08 12.29 4.47
CA THR A 128 24.92 12.87 3.76
C THR A 128 24.52 12.03 2.56
N LEU A 129 25.48 11.49 1.80
CA LEU A 129 25.20 10.64 0.64
C LEU A 129 24.57 9.31 1.07
N VAL A 130 25.08 8.68 2.12
CA VAL A 130 24.52 7.47 2.72
C VAL A 130 23.09 7.72 3.21
N SER A 131 22.85 8.82 3.92
CA SER A 131 21.51 9.21 4.38
C SER A 131 20.53 9.41 3.23
N GLN A 132 20.95 10.06 2.14
CA GLN A 132 20.10 10.26 0.95
C GLN A 132 19.75 8.93 0.26
N THR A 133 20.72 8.01 0.14
CA THR A 133 20.49 6.67 -0.40
C THR A 133 19.50 5.89 0.46
N SER A 134 19.68 5.92 1.78
CA SER A 134 18.75 5.24 2.71
C SER A 134 17.32 5.82 2.62
N LYS A 135 17.18 7.15 2.51
CA LYS A 135 15.88 7.79 2.31
C LYS A 135 15.24 7.43 0.96
N PHE A 136 16.04 7.27 -0.08
CA PHE A 136 15.56 6.84 -1.39
C PHE A 136 15.00 5.41 -1.34
N MET A 137 15.69 4.46 -0.70
CA MET A 137 15.23 3.09 -0.49
C MET A 137 13.98 3.02 0.41
N ALA A 138 13.98 3.77 1.52
CA ALA A 138 12.83 3.86 2.41
C ALA A 138 11.59 4.42 1.70
N GLY A 139 11.78 5.37 0.78
CA GLY A 139 10.72 5.91 -0.06
C GLY A 139 10.07 4.86 -0.95
N TYR A 140 10.83 3.93 -1.52
CA TYR A 140 10.28 2.78 -2.27
C TYR A 140 9.44 1.87 -1.38
N THR A 141 10.00 1.49 -0.23
CA THR A 141 9.29 0.62 0.73
C THR A 141 7.97 1.24 1.18
N GLN A 142 7.96 2.54 1.48
CA GLN A 142 6.75 3.26 1.86
C GLN A 142 5.74 3.33 0.70
N LEU A 143 6.21 3.59 -0.52
CA LEU A 143 5.36 3.60 -1.72
C LEU A 143 4.69 2.23 -1.93
N LEU A 144 5.46 1.15 -1.88
CA LEU A 144 4.95 -0.21 -2.07
C LEU A 144 3.94 -0.59 -0.98
N ASN A 145 4.22 -0.27 0.29
CA ASN A 145 3.29 -0.48 1.39
C ASN A 145 1.98 0.30 1.20
N THR A 146 2.08 1.57 0.79
CA THR A 146 0.90 2.40 0.52
C THR A 146 0.09 1.86 -0.66
N MET A 147 0.74 1.34 -1.68
CA MET A 147 0.02 0.70 -2.80
C MET A 147 -0.64 -0.61 -2.38
N ASN A 148 0.02 -1.44 -1.58
CA ASN A 148 -0.45 -2.77 -1.24
C ASN A 148 -1.55 -2.77 -0.16
N PHE A 149 -1.41 -1.99 0.91
CA PHE A 149 -2.35 -2.05 2.05
C PHE A 149 -3.58 -1.16 1.89
N PRO A 150 -3.48 0.18 1.64
CA PRO A 150 -4.69 0.98 1.45
C PRO A 150 -5.18 1.02 0.00
N PHE A 151 -4.29 1.19 -1.00
CA PHE A 151 -4.70 1.52 -2.35
C PHE A 151 -5.31 0.35 -3.12
N LEU A 152 -4.62 -0.78 -3.20
CA LEU A 152 -5.12 -1.97 -3.90
C LEU A 152 -6.41 -2.54 -3.29
N PRO A 153 -6.55 -2.70 -1.96
CA PRO A 153 -7.80 -3.14 -1.36
C PRO A 153 -8.97 -2.19 -1.62
N ILE A 154 -8.75 -0.86 -1.62
CA ILE A 154 -9.79 0.10 -1.98
C ILE A 154 -10.24 -0.09 -3.42
N LEU A 155 -9.31 -0.23 -4.37
CA LEU A 155 -9.65 -0.49 -5.77
C LEU A 155 -10.41 -1.82 -5.94
N CYS A 156 -9.95 -2.88 -5.28
CA CYS A 156 -10.66 -4.17 -5.25
C CYS A 156 -12.08 -4.00 -4.67
N SER A 157 -12.20 -3.26 -3.56
CA SER A 157 -13.48 -3.03 -2.90
C SER A 157 -14.47 -2.31 -3.82
N ILE A 158 -14.06 -1.23 -4.45
CA ILE A 158 -14.90 -0.51 -5.41
C ILE A 158 -15.31 -1.43 -6.55
N THR A 159 -14.37 -2.17 -7.12
CA THR A 159 -14.62 -3.05 -8.26
C THR A 159 -15.60 -4.17 -7.90
N PHE A 160 -15.36 -4.90 -6.81
CA PHE A 160 -16.24 -5.98 -6.37
C PHE A 160 -17.62 -5.47 -5.97
N THR A 161 -17.69 -4.33 -5.26
CA THR A 161 -18.98 -3.72 -4.89
C THR A 161 -19.78 -3.35 -6.14
N CYS A 162 -19.16 -2.73 -7.13
CA CYS A 162 -19.84 -2.40 -8.39
C CYS A 162 -20.29 -3.67 -9.13
N LEU A 163 -19.44 -4.70 -9.23
CA LEU A 163 -19.77 -5.94 -9.93
C LEU A 163 -20.93 -6.69 -9.27
N ILE A 164 -21.00 -6.70 -7.95
CA ILE A 164 -22.02 -7.44 -7.20
C ILE A 164 -23.33 -6.66 -7.10
N LEU A 165 -23.27 -5.35 -6.78
CA LEU A 165 -24.47 -4.56 -6.52
C LEU A 165 -25.12 -4.00 -7.77
N PHE A 166 -24.37 -3.70 -8.82
CA PHE A 166 -24.94 -3.09 -10.02
C PHE A 166 -26.05 -3.92 -10.68
N PRO A 167 -25.91 -5.26 -10.79
CA PRO A 167 -26.97 -6.11 -11.33
C PRO A 167 -28.19 -6.25 -10.41
N VAL A 168 -28.02 -6.13 -9.08
CA VAL A 168 -29.06 -6.41 -8.08
C VAL A 168 -29.84 -5.15 -7.72
N VAL A 169 -29.12 -4.06 -7.40
CA VAL A 169 -29.72 -2.78 -6.96
C VAL A 169 -28.96 -1.61 -7.59
N PRO A 170 -29.22 -1.30 -8.87
CA PRO A 170 -28.46 -0.27 -9.61
C PRO A 170 -28.56 1.13 -8.98
N ALA A 171 -29.70 1.46 -8.38
CA ALA A 171 -29.91 2.75 -7.70
C ALA A 171 -28.97 2.89 -6.48
N TYR A 172 -28.78 1.83 -5.70
CA TYR A 172 -27.88 1.85 -4.56
C TYR A 172 -26.40 1.96 -4.99
N ALA A 173 -26.01 1.23 -6.03
CA ALA A 173 -24.68 1.34 -6.61
C ALA A 173 -24.40 2.78 -7.12
N ALA A 174 -25.37 3.43 -7.75
CA ALA A 174 -25.23 4.82 -8.20
C ALA A 174 -25.05 5.80 -7.04
N VAL A 175 -25.81 5.64 -5.94
CA VAL A 175 -25.65 6.46 -4.73
C VAL A 175 -24.28 6.30 -4.11
N LEU A 176 -23.78 5.05 -3.99
CA LEU A 176 -22.43 4.78 -3.47
C LEU A 176 -21.35 5.44 -4.33
N MET A 177 -21.45 5.35 -5.66
CA MET A 177 -20.50 5.99 -6.56
C MET A 177 -20.55 7.52 -6.45
N ALA A 178 -21.73 8.11 -6.30
CA ALA A 178 -21.88 9.56 -6.07
C ALA A 178 -21.23 9.99 -4.74
N MET A 179 -21.45 9.24 -3.64
CA MET A 179 -20.78 9.50 -2.36
C MET A 179 -19.27 9.39 -2.47
N LEU A 180 -18.76 8.41 -3.20
CA LEU A 180 -17.34 8.19 -3.42
C LEU A 180 -16.70 9.34 -4.23
N ALA A 181 -17.43 9.85 -5.22
CA ALA A 181 -17.01 11.03 -5.98
C ALA A 181 -16.94 12.29 -5.11
N VAL A 182 -17.97 12.53 -4.27
CA VAL A 182 -17.97 13.64 -3.31
C VAL A 182 -16.80 13.53 -2.32
N TYR A 183 -16.58 12.33 -1.77
CA TYR A 183 -15.44 12.07 -0.88
C TYR A 183 -14.09 12.35 -1.56
N ALA A 184 -13.91 11.93 -2.82
CA ALA A 184 -12.69 12.17 -3.58
C ALA A 184 -12.45 13.69 -3.79
N VAL A 185 -13.50 14.45 -4.10
CA VAL A 185 -13.41 15.91 -4.26
C VAL A 185 -13.02 16.58 -2.94
N ILE A 186 -13.68 16.23 -1.83
CA ILE A 186 -13.38 16.80 -0.52
C ILE A 186 -11.92 16.45 -0.13
N SER A 187 -11.50 15.20 -0.30
CA SER A 187 -10.15 14.74 0.00
C SER A 187 -9.09 15.49 -0.82
N TYR A 188 -9.36 15.72 -2.12
CA TYR A 188 -8.48 16.49 -2.98
C TYR A 188 -8.34 17.95 -2.54
N LEU A 189 -9.45 18.59 -2.14
CA LEU A 189 -9.43 19.97 -1.64
C LEU A 189 -8.67 20.07 -0.30
N MET A 190 -8.87 19.11 0.59
CA MET A 190 -8.14 19.04 1.87
C MET A 190 -6.65 18.77 1.66
N TYR A 191 -6.30 17.87 0.74
CA TYR A 191 -4.91 17.55 0.41
C TYR A 191 -4.11 18.80 0.02
N LYS A 192 -4.69 19.70 -0.78
CA LYS A 192 -4.03 20.97 -1.14
C LYS A 192 -3.68 21.84 0.07
N ARG A 193 -4.56 21.86 1.09
CA ARG A 193 -4.29 22.61 2.34
C ARG A 193 -3.22 21.93 3.20
N ILE A 194 -3.32 20.60 3.33
CA ILE A 194 -2.38 19.79 4.10
C ILE A 194 -0.97 19.84 3.50
N LEU A 195 -0.85 19.88 2.18
CA LEU A 195 0.46 19.96 1.51
C LEU A 195 1.27 21.16 1.95
N HIS A 196 0.64 22.32 2.07
CA HIS A 196 1.30 23.54 2.55
C HIS A 196 1.74 23.45 4.03
N LEU A 197 0.92 22.80 4.88
CA LEU A 197 1.27 22.57 6.28
C LEU A 197 2.43 21.57 6.41
N ASN A 198 2.43 20.53 5.59
CA ASN A 198 3.52 19.54 5.56
C ASN A 198 4.83 20.16 5.09
N GLU A 199 4.81 21.10 4.14
CA GLU A 199 6.01 21.83 3.72
C GLU A 199 6.58 22.69 4.86
N LYS A 200 5.72 23.36 5.62
CA LYS A 200 6.13 24.12 6.82
C LYS A 200 6.68 23.19 7.91
N ALA A 201 6.01 22.09 8.18
CA ALA A 201 6.46 21.11 9.18
C ALA A 201 7.83 20.51 8.80
N ALA A 202 8.02 20.15 7.53
CA ALA A 202 9.30 19.65 7.03
C ALA A 202 10.43 20.70 7.14
N SER A 203 10.12 21.97 6.87
CA SER A 203 11.08 23.09 7.04
C SER A 203 11.47 23.26 8.51
N ALA A 204 10.50 23.27 9.42
CA ALA A 204 10.76 23.37 10.86
C ALA A 204 11.56 22.18 11.40
N GLN A 205 11.26 20.95 10.92
CA GLN A 205 12.02 19.76 11.28
C GLN A 205 13.47 19.82 10.80
N ASN A 206 13.72 20.34 9.60
CA ASN A 206 15.07 20.53 9.08
C ASN A 206 15.85 21.57 9.88
N GLN A 207 15.20 22.67 10.26
CA GLN A 207 15.81 23.71 11.12
C GLN A 207 16.17 23.13 12.49
N LEU A 208 15.24 22.43 13.15
CA LEU A 208 15.48 21.77 14.43
C LEU A 208 16.64 20.77 14.35
N SER A 209 16.71 19.98 13.28
CA SER A 209 17.80 19.04 13.06
C SER A 209 19.16 19.76 12.88
N GLY A 210 19.16 20.92 12.24
CA GLY A 210 20.34 21.79 12.11
C GLY A 210 20.80 22.31 13.47
N GLU A 211 19.90 22.92 14.24
CA GLU A 211 20.20 23.47 15.57
C GLU A 211 20.70 22.37 16.56
N LEU A 212 20.08 21.18 16.53
CA LEU A 212 20.54 20.03 17.30
C LEU A 212 21.95 19.57 16.88
N SER A 213 22.22 19.52 15.57
CA SER A 213 23.54 19.16 15.07
C SER A 213 24.61 20.16 15.51
N ASP A 214 24.31 21.45 15.45
CA ASP A 214 25.20 22.50 15.89
C ASP A 214 25.44 22.46 17.41
N ALA A 215 24.40 22.20 18.22
CA ALA A 215 24.50 22.04 19.66
C ALA A 215 25.37 20.81 20.04
N VAL A 216 25.17 19.68 19.35
CA VAL A 216 25.97 18.45 19.57
C VAL A 216 27.44 18.67 19.15
N THR A 217 27.68 19.33 18.03
CA THR A 217 29.03 19.62 17.53
C THR A 217 29.78 20.54 18.49
N ASN A 218 29.11 21.54 19.08
CA ASN A 218 29.65 22.52 20.01
C ASN A 218 29.30 22.20 21.48
N ILE A 219 29.18 20.93 21.84
CA ILE A 219 28.73 20.50 23.16
C ILE A 219 29.58 21.01 24.31
N LEU A 220 30.88 21.23 24.06
CA LEU A 220 31.79 21.82 25.04
C LEU A 220 31.51 23.30 25.33
N ALA A 221 30.91 24.04 24.38
CA ALA A 221 30.50 25.45 24.57
C ALA A 221 29.11 25.53 25.23
N VAL A 222 28.30 24.46 25.17
CA VAL A 222 26.97 24.39 25.76
C VAL A 222 27.05 23.93 27.23
N LYS A 223 28.12 23.19 27.62
CA LYS A 223 28.44 22.83 28.99
C LYS A 223 29.28 23.92 29.70
#